data_add2dd6c8d892c736320dfc3fdd82c00
#
_entry.id   add2dd6c8d892c736320dfc3fdd82c00
#
_cell.length_a   1.000
_cell.length_b   1.000
_cell.length_c   1.000
_cell.angle_alpha   90.00
_cell.angle_beta   90.00
_cell.angle_gamma   90.00
#
_symmetry.space_group_name_H-M   'P 1'
#
loop_
_entity.id
_entity.type
_entity.pdbx_description
1 polymer ?
#
loop_
_entity_poly.entity_id
_entity_poly.type
_entity_poly.pdbx_seq_one_letter_code
_entity_poly.pdbx_strand_id
1 'polypeptide(L)'
;MKYIFTILIIALFFCSCDTFKSVDEYFSEAEQMRSKGKPKEALRVLNKIIKKFSKDIKASDAQYLIAEIYYRDLKDFSKSIIEYGKFAEKHPNSDKVPFSLFMQGYIYSNELKEYDSAKVLYNKFIKLYPNHEMVKDVEFEIKYMGFELNQIPELKHLTE
;
A
#
# COMPACT_ATOMS: atom_id res chain seq x y z
N MET A 1 -47.29 -19.76 -14.81
CA MET A 1 -46.07 -20.56 -14.97
C MET A 1 -45.06 -19.96 -15.97
N LYS A 2 -45.47 -19.40 -17.12
CA LYS A 2 -44.54 -18.81 -18.12
C LYS A 2 -43.69 -17.64 -17.58
N TYR A 3 -44.24 -16.77 -16.72
CA TYR A 3 -43.53 -15.58 -16.19
C TYR A 3 -42.51 -15.90 -15.08
N ILE A 4 -42.72 -17.02 -14.37
CA ILE A 4 -41.73 -17.45 -13.33
C ILE A 4 -40.44 -17.93 -13.98
N PHE A 5 -40.55 -18.59 -15.14
CA PHE A 5 -39.39 -19.07 -15.89
C PHE A 5 -38.55 -17.92 -16.49
N THR A 6 -39.21 -16.85 -16.97
CA THR A 6 -38.57 -15.65 -17.52
C THR A 6 -37.85 -14.86 -16.43
N ILE A 7 -38.41 -14.74 -15.23
CA ILE A 7 -37.77 -14.05 -14.10
C ILE A 7 -36.55 -14.83 -13.59
N LEU A 8 -36.61 -16.17 -13.58
CA LEU A 8 -35.51 -17.03 -13.17
C LEU A 8 -34.32 -16.92 -14.14
N ILE A 9 -34.54 -16.80 -15.45
CA ILE A 9 -33.52 -16.63 -16.47
C ILE A 9 -32.86 -15.26 -16.35
N ILE A 10 -33.62 -14.19 -16.08
CA ILE A 10 -33.06 -12.84 -15.88
C ILE A 10 -32.20 -12.76 -14.61
N ALA A 11 -32.62 -13.44 -13.52
CA ALA A 11 -31.85 -13.49 -12.28
C ALA A 11 -30.50 -14.21 -12.46
N LEU A 12 -30.40 -15.21 -13.34
CA LEU A 12 -29.15 -15.92 -13.65
C LEU A 12 -28.15 -15.05 -14.44
N PHE A 13 -28.64 -14.11 -15.26
CA PHE A 13 -27.78 -13.20 -16.01
C PHE A 13 -27.11 -12.12 -15.13
N PHE A 14 -27.72 -11.71 -14.02
CA PHE A 14 -27.12 -10.72 -13.10
C PHE A 14 -26.10 -11.30 -12.12
N CYS A 15 -26.08 -12.61 -11.92
CA CYS A 15 -25.12 -13.27 -11.02
C CYS A 15 -23.76 -13.62 -11.68
N SER A 16 -23.63 -13.42 -13.01
CA SER A 16 -22.52 -13.94 -13.81
C SER A 16 -21.37 -12.94 -14.08
N CYS A 17 -21.48 -11.67 -13.65
CA CYS A 17 -20.48 -10.66 -14.03
C CYS A 17 -19.11 -10.80 -13.35
N ASP A 18 -19.03 -11.47 -12.21
CA ASP A 18 -17.79 -11.53 -11.42
C ASP A 18 -16.89 -12.75 -11.74
N THR A 19 -17.39 -13.69 -12.58
CA THR A 19 -16.71 -14.98 -12.84
C THR A 19 -15.65 -14.91 -13.94
N PHE A 20 -15.66 -13.87 -14.77
CA PHE A 20 -14.82 -13.76 -15.96
C PHE A 20 -13.89 -12.54 -15.99
N LYS A 21 -13.89 -11.69 -14.94
CA LYS A 21 -13.00 -10.54 -14.93
C LYS A 21 -11.53 -10.95 -14.84
N SER A 22 -10.71 -10.35 -15.71
CA SER A 22 -9.25 -10.45 -15.66
C SER A 22 -8.68 -9.69 -14.45
N VAL A 23 -7.43 -9.94 -14.13
CA VAL A 23 -6.73 -9.19 -13.08
C VAL A 23 -6.64 -7.70 -13.39
N ASP A 24 -6.50 -7.33 -14.68
CA ASP A 24 -6.46 -5.94 -15.14
C ASP A 24 -7.79 -5.21 -14.95
N GLU A 25 -8.89 -5.87 -15.23
CA GLU A 25 -10.22 -5.31 -15.01
C GLU A 25 -10.48 -5.06 -13.52
N TYR A 26 -10.02 -5.96 -12.63
CA TYR A 26 -10.09 -5.73 -11.18
C TYR A 26 -9.21 -4.55 -10.76
N PHE A 27 -8.00 -4.40 -11.31
CA PHE A 27 -7.15 -3.25 -11.01
C PHE A 27 -7.80 -1.94 -11.43
N SER A 28 -8.29 -1.88 -12.66
CA SER A 28 -9.00 -0.71 -13.17
C SER A 28 -10.23 -0.35 -12.31
N GLU A 29 -10.99 -1.37 -11.89
CA GLU A 29 -12.12 -1.18 -10.97
C GLU A 29 -11.66 -0.60 -9.62
N ALA A 30 -10.58 -1.13 -9.04
CA ALA A 30 -10.04 -0.65 -7.77
C ALA A 30 -9.60 0.81 -7.86
N GLU A 31 -8.88 1.19 -8.91
CA GLU A 31 -8.46 2.58 -9.15
C GLU A 31 -9.64 3.51 -9.39
N GLN A 32 -10.64 3.06 -10.13
CA GLN A 32 -11.88 3.81 -10.31
C GLN A 32 -12.62 4.04 -8.98
N MET A 33 -12.66 3.03 -8.10
CA MET A 33 -13.26 3.21 -6.77
C MET A 33 -12.45 4.21 -5.94
N ARG A 34 -11.12 4.14 -6.00
CA ARG A 34 -10.23 5.05 -5.30
C ARG A 34 -10.42 6.50 -5.79
N SER A 35 -10.43 6.72 -7.11
CA SER A 35 -10.62 8.04 -7.71
C SER A 35 -11.98 8.67 -7.39
N LYS A 36 -13.01 7.85 -7.14
CA LYS A 36 -14.33 8.27 -6.68
C LYS A 36 -14.41 8.51 -5.16
N GLY A 37 -13.28 8.49 -4.44
CA GLY A 37 -13.24 8.67 -2.98
C GLY A 37 -13.84 7.48 -2.21
N LYS A 38 -13.79 6.28 -2.77
CA LYS A 38 -14.32 5.04 -2.18
C LYS A 38 -13.20 4.04 -1.86
N PRO A 39 -12.22 4.42 -1.00
CA PRO A 39 -11.06 3.57 -0.74
C PRO A 39 -11.41 2.21 -0.12
N LYS A 40 -12.47 2.12 0.67
CA LYS A 40 -12.89 0.84 1.27
C LYS A 40 -13.41 -0.15 0.22
N GLU A 41 -14.07 0.35 -0.82
CA GLU A 41 -14.50 -0.46 -1.97
C GLU A 41 -13.29 -0.90 -2.80
N ALA A 42 -12.33 0.00 -3.03
CA ALA A 42 -11.08 -0.34 -3.71
C ALA A 42 -10.33 -1.47 -2.97
N LEU A 43 -10.22 -1.41 -1.64
CA LEU A 43 -9.63 -2.48 -0.83
C LEU A 43 -10.35 -3.83 -1.02
N ARG A 44 -11.67 -3.84 -1.13
CA ARG A 44 -12.42 -5.09 -1.37
C ARG A 44 -12.06 -5.70 -2.72
N VAL A 45 -11.93 -4.85 -3.75
CA VAL A 45 -11.55 -5.29 -5.10
C VAL A 45 -10.12 -5.81 -5.13
N LEU A 46 -9.16 -5.09 -4.53
CA LEU A 46 -7.76 -5.54 -4.44
C LEU A 46 -7.61 -6.87 -3.68
N ASN A 47 -8.37 -7.07 -2.61
CA ASN A 47 -8.39 -8.35 -1.90
C ASN A 47 -8.94 -9.51 -2.77
N LYS A 48 -9.87 -9.24 -3.72
CA LYS A 48 -10.28 -10.25 -4.71
C LYS A 48 -9.11 -10.64 -5.62
N ILE A 49 -8.27 -9.67 -6.05
CA ILE A 49 -7.07 -9.96 -6.85
C ILE A 49 -6.15 -10.91 -6.10
N ILE A 50 -5.78 -10.58 -4.87
CA ILE A 50 -4.88 -11.40 -4.03
C ILE A 50 -5.42 -12.81 -3.86
N LYS A 51 -6.74 -12.96 -3.67
CA LYS A 51 -7.37 -14.28 -3.48
C LYS A 51 -7.49 -15.08 -4.75
N LYS A 52 -7.92 -14.47 -5.87
CA LYS A 52 -8.22 -15.16 -7.13
C LYS A 52 -6.97 -15.37 -7.99
N PHE A 53 -6.02 -14.45 -7.94
CA PHE A 53 -4.84 -14.38 -8.80
C PHE A 53 -3.53 -14.43 -8.01
N SER A 54 -3.48 -15.22 -6.95
CA SER A 54 -2.35 -15.27 -6.00
C SER A 54 -0.99 -15.60 -6.63
N LYS A 55 -0.98 -16.19 -7.83
CA LYS A 55 0.23 -16.53 -8.60
C LYS A 55 0.59 -15.47 -9.65
N ASP A 56 -0.27 -14.49 -9.89
CA ASP A 56 -0.03 -13.42 -10.83
C ASP A 56 0.87 -12.35 -10.19
N ILE A 57 1.79 -11.79 -10.98
CA ILE A 57 2.66 -10.71 -10.53
C ILE A 57 1.86 -9.51 -10.00
N LYS A 58 0.69 -9.26 -10.56
CA LYS A 58 -0.22 -8.19 -10.13
C LYS A 58 -0.85 -8.41 -8.75
N ALA A 59 -0.83 -9.63 -8.21
CA ALA A 59 -1.22 -9.83 -6.81
C ALA A 59 -0.24 -9.16 -5.84
N SER A 60 1.04 -9.10 -6.20
CA SER A 60 2.06 -8.32 -5.49
C SER A 60 1.74 -6.82 -5.52
N ASP A 61 1.42 -6.27 -6.70
CA ASP A 61 1.04 -4.87 -6.84
C ASP A 61 -0.23 -4.54 -6.08
N ALA A 62 -1.22 -5.45 -6.07
CA ALA A 62 -2.44 -5.29 -5.28
C ALA A 62 -2.15 -5.23 -3.78
N GLN A 63 -1.26 -6.09 -3.27
CA GLN A 63 -0.87 -6.09 -1.85
C GLN A 63 -0.16 -4.77 -1.48
N TYR A 64 0.73 -4.28 -2.34
CA TYR A 64 1.40 -3.00 -2.16
C TYR A 64 0.42 -1.83 -2.15
N LEU A 65 -0.50 -1.79 -3.12
CA LEU A 65 -1.51 -0.73 -3.23
C LEU A 65 -2.48 -0.70 -2.04
N ILE A 66 -2.75 -1.84 -1.41
CA ILE A 66 -3.52 -1.90 -0.15
C ILE A 66 -2.81 -1.09 0.96
N ALA A 67 -1.50 -1.25 1.11
CA ALA A 67 -0.72 -0.49 2.09
C ALA A 67 -0.77 1.02 1.81
N GLU A 68 -0.64 1.42 0.53
CA GLU A 68 -0.76 2.82 0.12
C GLU A 68 -2.14 3.41 0.40
N ILE A 69 -3.23 2.67 0.14
CA ILE A 69 -4.59 3.12 0.42
C ILE A 69 -4.78 3.37 1.92
N TYR A 70 -4.28 2.47 2.77
CA TYR A 70 -4.33 2.70 4.20
C TYR A 70 -3.55 3.95 4.61
N TYR A 71 -2.37 4.18 4.02
CA TYR A 71 -1.55 5.36 4.32
C TYR A 71 -2.19 6.65 3.81
N ARG A 72 -2.47 6.73 2.50
CA ARG A 72 -2.81 7.98 1.82
C ARG A 72 -4.29 8.34 1.95
N ASP A 73 -5.17 7.36 1.76
CA ASP A 73 -6.59 7.61 1.57
C ASP A 73 -7.38 7.47 2.89
N LEU A 74 -7.01 6.48 3.72
CA LEU A 74 -7.70 6.19 4.98
C LEU A 74 -7.00 6.76 6.20
N LYS A 75 -5.72 7.13 6.10
CA LYS A 75 -4.87 7.58 7.22
C LYS A 75 -4.84 6.57 8.38
N ASP A 76 -5.04 5.29 8.08
CA ASP A 76 -4.93 4.19 9.03
C ASP A 76 -3.47 3.71 9.04
N PHE A 77 -2.63 4.48 9.72
CA PHE A 77 -1.19 4.31 9.73
C PHE A 77 -0.75 2.95 10.27
N SER A 78 -1.41 2.47 11.32
CA SER A 78 -1.12 1.15 11.90
C SER A 78 -1.38 0.03 10.90
N LYS A 79 -2.50 0.08 10.17
CA LYS A 79 -2.77 -0.91 9.12
C LYS A 79 -1.82 -0.78 7.94
N SER A 80 -1.46 0.43 7.55
CA SER A 80 -0.49 0.64 6.48
C SER A 80 0.84 -0.05 6.78
N ILE A 81 1.39 0.15 7.98
CA ILE A 81 2.62 -0.52 8.44
C ILE A 81 2.51 -2.04 8.33
N ILE A 82 1.38 -2.60 8.81
CA ILE A 82 1.13 -4.04 8.75
C ILE A 82 1.09 -4.54 7.29
N GLU A 83 0.42 -3.82 6.40
CA GLU A 83 0.29 -4.25 5.01
C GLU A 83 1.60 -4.10 4.21
N TYR A 84 2.41 -3.06 4.47
CA TYR A 84 3.78 -2.98 3.94
C TYR A 84 4.66 -4.13 4.44
N GLY A 85 4.56 -4.49 5.73
CA GLY A 85 5.26 -5.65 6.29
C GLY A 85 4.86 -6.96 5.62
N LYS A 86 3.54 -7.21 5.45
CA LYS A 86 3.02 -8.38 4.74
C LYS A 86 3.48 -8.43 3.28
N PHE A 87 3.53 -7.28 2.61
CA PHE A 87 4.05 -7.21 1.24
C PHE A 87 5.51 -7.65 1.18
N ALA A 88 6.37 -7.10 2.03
CA ALA A 88 7.78 -7.45 2.06
C ALA A 88 8.02 -8.93 2.39
N GLU A 89 7.21 -9.51 3.29
CA GLU A 89 7.27 -10.91 3.66
C GLU A 89 6.85 -11.86 2.52
N LYS A 90 5.74 -11.54 1.85
CA LYS A 90 5.17 -12.40 0.80
C LYS A 90 5.88 -12.26 -0.55
N HIS A 91 6.48 -11.11 -0.81
CA HIS A 91 7.10 -10.77 -2.09
C HIS A 91 8.55 -10.29 -1.92
N PRO A 92 9.43 -11.10 -1.27
CA PRO A 92 10.78 -10.65 -0.86
C PRO A 92 11.69 -10.26 -2.03
N ASN A 93 11.38 -10.72 -3.23
CA ASN A 93 12.14 -10.43 -4.45
C ASN A 93 11.60 -9.24 -5.24
N SER A 94 10.57 -8.54 -4.74
CA SER A 94 10.04 -7.35 -5.39
C SER A 94 10.99 -6.17 -5.20
N ASP A 95 11.19 -5.38 -6.25
CA ASP A 95 11.92 -4.12 -6.24
C ASP A 95 11.32 -3.06 -5.31
N LYS A 96 10.05 -3.22 -4.93
CA LYS A 96 9.33 -2.35 -3.99
C LYS A 96 9.58 -2.68 -2.51
N VAL A 97 10.30 -3.76 -2.20
CA VAL A 97 10.54 -4.16 -0.80
C VAL A 97 11.40 -3.13 -0.04
N PRO A 98 12.49 -2.59 -0.61
CA PRO A 98 13.23 -1.52 0.06
C PRO A 98 12.34 -0.33 0.41
N PHE A 99 11.53 0.14 -0.55
CA PHE A 99 10.62 1.26 -0.32
C PHE A 99 9.54 0.92 0.74
N SER A 100 9.04 -0.31 0.75
CA SER A 100 8.08 -0.74 1.78
C SER A 100 8.67 -0.71 3.19
N LEU A 101 9.93 -1.07 3.33
CA LEU A 101 10.65 -1.01 4.60
C LEU A 101 10.89 0.45 5.04
N PHE A 102 11.27 1.31 4.09
CA PHE A 102 11.37 2.75 4.32
C PHE A 102 10.06 3.36 4.78
N MET A 103 8.94 3.05 4.09
CA MET A 103 7.62 3.58 4.42
C MET A 103 7.14 3.18 5.82
N GLN A 104 7.45 1.97 6.28
CA GLN A 104 7.17 1.58 7.66
C GLN A 104 7.90 2.48 8.66
N GLY A 105 9.21 2.73 8.45
CA GLY A 105 10.01 3.64 9.26
C GLY A 105 9.47 5.08 9.21
N TYR A 106 9.16 5.56 8.01
CA TYR A 106 8.61 6.89 7.78
C TYR A 106 7.30 7.12 8.53
N ILE A 107 6.39 6.16 8.45
CA ILE A 107 5.10 6.25 9.14
C ILE A 107 5.29 6.27 10.67
N TYR A 108 6.17 5.43 11.20
CA TYR A 108 6.49 5.47 12.63
C TYR A 108 7.08 6.82 13.05
N SER A 109 8.03 7.36 12.27
CA SER A 109 8.69 8.63 12.58
C SER A 109 7.76 9.82 12.45
N ASN A 110 7.11 9.96 11.29
CA ASN A 110 6.47 11.21 10.90
C ASN A 110 4.99 11.29 11.27
N GLU A 111 4.29 10.15 11.29
CA GLU A 111 2.86 10.12 11.58
C GLU A 111 2.56 9.70 13.02
N LEU A 112 3.27 8.68 13.54
CA LEU A 112 3.02 8.14 14.88
C LEU A 112 3.97 8.71 15.94
N LYS A 113 5.07 9.36 15.54
CA LYS A 113 6.13 9.88 16.45
C LYS A 113 6.76 8.80 17.32
N GLU A 114 6.75 7.55 16.84
CA GLU A 114 7.36 6.40 17.49
C GLU A 114 8.80 6.22 16.99
N TYR A 115 9.69 7.09 17.44
CA TYR A 115 11.06 7.23 16.93
C TYR A 115 11.92 5.98 17.12
N ASP A 116 11.75 5.24 18.21
CA ASP A 116 12.49 4.00 18.45
C ASP A 116 12.14 2.93 17.41
N SER A 117 10.86 2.77 17.11
CA SER A 117 10.36 1.86 16.07
C SER A 117 10.88 2.25 14.70
N ALA A 118 10.84 3.54 14.38
CA ALA A 118 11.37 4.07 13.12
C ALA A 118 12.86 3.78 12.96
N LYS A 119 13.66 4.05 13.99
CA LYS A 119 15.12 3.84 13.99
C LYS A 119 15.49 2.38 13.76
N VAL A 120 14.73 1.44 14.33
CA VAL A 120 14.93 -0.01 14.09
C VAL A 120 14.76 -0.34 12.62
N LEU A 121 13.70 0.19 11.97
CA LEU A 121 13.40 -0.08 10.56
C LEU A 121 14.40 0.59 9.63
N TYR A 122 14.78 1.81 9.89
CA TYR A 122 15.79 2.53 9.10
C TYR A 122 17.17 1.86 9.19
N ASN A 123 17.61 1.45 10.38
CA ASN A 123 18.85 0.69 10.53
C ASN A 123 18.78 -0.67 9.81
N LYS A 124 17.61 -1.34 9.84
CA LYS A 124 17.37 -2.56 9.08
C LYS A 124 17.47 -2.29 7.58
N PHE A 125 16.94 -1.16 7.09
CA PHE A 125 17.06 -0.75 5.69
C PHE A 125 18.52 -0.63 5.27
N ILE A 126 19.31 0.17 5.99
CA ILE A 126 20.73 0.40 5.67
C ILE A 126 21.50 -0.92 5.68
N LYS A 127 21.23 -1.79 6.65
CA LYS A 127 21.88 -3.12 6.75
C LYS A 127 21.57 -4.03 5.58
N LEU A 128 20.31 -4.06 5.12
CA LEU A 128 19.88 -4.97 4.05
C LEU A 128 20.18 -4.41 2.66
N TYR A 129 20.18 -3.08 2.50
CA TYR A 129 20.29 -2.40 1.23
C TYR A 129 21.37 -1.30 1.23
N PRO A 130 22.64 -1.60 1.59
CA PRO A 130 23.68 -0.59 1.83
C PRO A 130 24.06 0.24 0.60
N ASN A 131 23.75 -0.26 -0.60
CA ASN A 131 24.04 0.41 -1.87
C ASN A 131 22.76 0.93 -2.58
N HIS A 132 21.62 0.95 -1.88
CA HIS A 132 20.39 1.45 -2.45
C HIS A 132 20.41 2.96 -2.55
N GLU A 133 19.83 3.53 -3.59
CA GLU A 133 19.77 4.98 -3.82
C GLU A 133 19.18 5.77 -2.65
N MET A 134 18.22 5.20 -1.94
CA MET A 134 17.57 5.82 -0.77
C MET A 134 18.40 5.79 0.52
N VAL A 135 19.61 5.26 0.55
CA VAL A 135 20.41 5.19 1.80
C VAL A 135 20.64 6.58 2.39
N LYS A 136 20.95 7.57 1.55
CA LYS A 136 21.13 8.96 2.00
C LYS A 136 19.86 9.57 2.59
N ASP A 137 18.71 9.26 2.02
CA ASP A 137 17.42 9.74 2.52
C ASP A 137 17.11 9.10 3.88
N VAL A 138 17.40 7.80 4.02
CA VAL A 138 17.23 7.09 5.30
C VAL A 138 18.18 7.63 6.38
N GLU A 139 19.42 7.91 6.04
CA GLU A 139 20.39 8.54 6.97
C GLU A 139 19.94 9.95 7.39
N PHE A 140 19.38 10.72 6.46
CA PHE A 140 18.78 12.02 6.72
C PHE A 140 17.60 11.90 7.70
N GLU A 141 16.69 10.97 7.46
CA GLU A 141 15.56 10.69 8.35
C GLU A 141 16.02 10.31 9.76
N ILE A 142 17.05 9.47 9.89
CA ILE A 142 17.63 9.10 11.20
C ILE A 142 18.24 10.32 11.90
N LYS A 143 18.97 11.15 11.15
CA LYS A 143 19.70 12.31 11.68
C LYS A 143 18.75 13.38 12.23
N TYR A 144 17.65 13.62 11.54
CA TYR A 144 16.72 14.72 11.85
C TYR A 144 15.39 14.26 12.43
N MET A 145 15.32 13.02 12.86
CA MET A 145 14.12 12.44 13.45
C MET A 145 13.65 13.27 14.66
N GLY A 146 12.42 13.77 14.61
CA GLY A 146 11.83 14.59 15.67
C GLY A 146 12.18 16.09 15.62
N PHE A 147 13.00 16.53 14.64
CA PHE A 147 13.27 17.95 14.44
C PHE A 147 12.16 18.63 13.65
N GLU A 148 11.90 19.90 13.96
CA GLU A 148 11.07 20.75 13.11
C GLU A 148 11.89 21.24 11.90
N LEU A 149 11.20 21.60 10.80
CA LEU A 149 11.85 22.04 9.55
C LEU A 149 12.85 23.18 9.75
N ASN A 150 12.53 24.15 10.59
CA ASN A 150 13.38 25.28 10.91
C ASN A 150 14.64 24.91 11.74
N GLN A 151 14.65 23.73 12.32
CA GLN A 151 15.79 23.20 13.08
C GLN A 151 16.75 22.40 12.21
N ILE A 152 16.39 22.10 10.97
CA ILE A 152 17.19 21.34 10.01
C ILE A 152 18.01 22.33 9.17
N PRO A 153 19.34 22.40 9.34
CA PRO A 153 20.18 23.42 8.68
C PRO A 153 20.02 23.41 7.15
N GLU A 154 19.93 22.23 6.54
CA GLU A 154 19.80 22.02 5.09
C GLU A 154 18.46 22.53 4.55
N LEU A 155 17.42 22.62 5.37
CA LEU A 155 16.05 22.99 4.97
C LEU A 155 15.61 24.35 5.48
N LYS A 156 16.45 25.05 6.25
CA LYS A 156 16.11 26.31 6.89
C LYS A 156 15.62 27.38 5.90
N HIS A 157 16.17 27.40 4.70
CA HIS A 157 15.81 28.32 3.62
C HIS A 157 14.36 28.14 3.10
N LEU A 158 13.68 27.03 3.45
CA LEU A 158 12.29 26.78 3.08
C LEU A 158 11.30 27.36 4.09
N THR A 159 11.78 27.87 5.24
CA THR A 159 10.98 28.39 6.34
C THR A 159 11.11 29.92 6.53
N GLU A 160 11.94 30.56 5.72
CA GLU A 160 12.13 32.01 5.61
C GLU A 160 11.28 32.57 4.46
#